data_427b6062c721249f26ddfd8c3d181b0f
#
_entry.id   427b6062c721249f26ddfd8c3d181b0f
#
_cell.length_a   1.000
_cell.length_b   1.000
_cell.length_c   1.000
_cell.angle_alpha   90.00
_cell.angle_beta   90.00
_cell.angle_gamma   90.00
#
_symmetry.space_group_name_H-M   'P 1'
#
loop_
_entity.id
_entity.type
_entity.pdbx_description
1 polymer ?
#
loop_
_entity_poly.entity_id
_entity_poly.type
_entity_poly.pdbx_seq_one_letter_code
_entity_poly.pdbx_strand_id
1 'polypeptide(L)'
;MMTHMRGIGALGLLLVAVLSHPDVVEAHGAVNGEDDPCLRRIGEQVVHFNAYQPQYQLKDQYCTDIPQSGDTFLVVDLVDLALRNELVGMRVVKGNGSKEADDQIVADIRPSLHPDGILRGEVRLDEGLYTVTIATEKQNLMKRPQYRLRVHMTNYEQLIRTITIPLLGVLLAAWLGYKLLRSTWLRKWWAVLRS
;
A
#
# COMPACT_ATOMS: atom_id res chain seq x y z
N MET A 1 0.31 23.61 49.25
CA MET A 1 0.24 23.99 47.80
C MET A 1 1.13 23.12 46.89
N MET A 2 1.71 22.00 47.35
CA MET A 2 2.65 21.16 46.62
C MET A 2 2.12 19.82 46.10
N THR A 3 0.88 19.47 46.37
CA THR A 3 0.29 18.14 46.00
C THR A 3 -0.43 18.12 44.64
N HIS A 4 -0.80 19.28 44.09
CA HIS A 4 -1.50 19.34 42.78
C HIS A 4 -0.58 19.16 41.57
N MET A 5 0.72 19.41 41.71
CA MET A 5 1.68 19.23 40.60
C MET A 5 2.03 17.76 40.28
N ARG A 6 1.87 16.85 41.24
CA ARG A 6 2.20 15.42 41.03
C ARG A 6 1.18 14.69 40.13
N GLY A 7 -0.10 15.07 40.16
CA GLY A 7 -1.13 14.44 39.36
C GLY A 7 -1.08 14.82 37.87
N ILE A 8 -0.72 16.06 37.58
CA ILE A 8 -0.66 16.57 36.18
C ILE A 8 0.57 15.96 35.48
N GLY A 9 1.69 15.79 36.21
CA GLY A 9 2.88 15.16 35.67
C GLY A 9 2.68 13.67 35.28
N ALA A 10 1.93 12.92 36.09
CA ALA A 10 1.62 11.51 35.81
C ALA A 10 0.70 11.34 34.60
N LEU A 11 -0.28 12.21 34.43
CA LEU A 11 -1.18 12.17 33.26
C LEU A 11 -0.45 12.56 31.96
N GLY A 12 0.44 13.53 32.02
CA GLY A 12 1.28 13.94 30.90
C GLY A 12 2.27 12.85 30.47
N LEU A 13 2.89 12.15 31.42
CA LEU A 13 3.78 11.02 31.17
C LEU A 13 3.06 9.83 30.52
N LEU A 14 1.83 9.56 30.94
CA LEU A 14 1.00 8.48 30.36
C LEU A 14 0.59 8.82 28.91
N LEU A 15 0.30 10.08 28.62
CA LEU A 15 -0.04 10.54 27.26
C LEU A 15 1.15 10.45 26.32
N VAL A 16 2.35 10.81 26.78
CA VAL A 16 3.61 10.71 26.03
C VAL A 16 3.97 9.24 25.77
N ALA A 17 3.77 8.34 26.74
CA ALA A 17 4.02 6.91 26.58
C ALA A 17 3.09 6.25 25.54
N VAL A 18 1.86 6.71 25.40
CA VAL A 18 0.92 6.21 24.37
C VAL A 18 1.28 6.72 22.97
N LEU A 19 1.90 7.88 22.86
CA LEU A 19 2.32 8.47 21.58
C LEU A 19 3.71 7.99 21.12
N SER A 20 4.49 7.39 22.03
CA SER A 20 5.86 6.90 21.75
C SER A 20 5.86 5.39 21.50
N HIS A 21 4.89 4.85 20.77
CA HIS A 21 5.06 3.50 20.27
C HIS A 21 6.09 3.59 19.13
N PRO A 22 7.29 3.00 19.27
CA PRO A 22 8.15 2.83 18.12
C PRO A 22 7.37 1.92 17.17
N ASP A 23 7.15 2.38 15.95
CA ASP A 23 6.78 1.48 14.87
C ASP A 23 7.82 0.36 14.91
N VAL A 24 7.36 -0.84 15.24
CA VAL A 24 8.22 -2.02 15.14
C VAL A 24 8.49 -2.15 13.66
N VAL A 25 9.64 -1.65 13.24
CA VAL A 25 10.19 -1.94 11.93
C VAL A 25 10.45 -3.44 11.96
N GLU A 26 9.47 -4.22 11.54
CA GLU A 26 9.69 -5.61 11.19
C GLU A 26 10.76 -5.61 10.09
N ALA A 27 11.99 -5.93 10.49
CA ALA A 27 13.01 -6.31 9.55
C ALA A 27 12.52 -7.60 8.90
N HIS A 28 11.94 -7.48 7.69
CA HIS A 28 11.35 -8.56 6.93
C HIS A 28 12.40 -9.62 6.62
N GLY A 29 12.49 -10.60 7.50
CA GLY A 29 12.94 -11.92 7.15
C GLY A 29 11.79 -12.65 6.47
N ALA A 30 12.00 -13.12 5.24
CA ALA A 30 11.13 -13.99 4.45
C ALA A 30 9.65 -13.54 4.43
N VAL A 31 9.32 -12.68 3.48
CA VAL A 31 7.93 -12.48 3.05
C VAL A 31 7.40 -13.85 2.63
N ASN A 32 6.45 -14.41 3.37
CA ASN A 32 5.67 -15.52 2.89
C ASN A 32 4.98 -15.03 1.62
N GLY A 33 5.35 -15.59 0.46
CA GLY A 33 4.92 -15.09 -0.85
C GLY A 33 3.40 -15.03 -1.10
N GLU A 34 2.58 -15.40 -0.11
CA GLU A 34 1.12 -15.30 -0.16
C GLU A 34 0.61 -13.88 0.10
N ASP A 35 1.35 -13.04 0.82
CA ASP A 35 0.95 -11.68 1.19
C ASP A 35 1.56 -10.59 0.28
N ASP A 36 2.40 -10.96 -0.69
CA ASP A 36 3.01 -10.01 -1.61
C ASP A 36 2.00 -9.56 -2.69
N PRO A 37 1.57 -8.29 -2.70
CA PRO A 37 0.64 -7.77 -3.69
C PRO A 37 1.21 -7.78 -5.12
N CYS A 38 2.51 -7.95 -5.28
CA CYS A 38 3.21 -7.99 -6.56
C CYS A 38 3.24 -9.38 -7.18
N LEU A 39 2.96 -10.42 -6.40
CA LEU A 39 2.84 -11.79 -6.89
C LEU A 39 1.43 -12.09 -7.43
N ARG A 40 1.37 -12.77 -8.56
CA ARG A 40 0.13 -13.30 -9.14
C ARG A 40 0.36 -14.68 -9.72
N ARG A 41 -0.73 -15.46 -9.80
CA ARG A 41 -0.69 -16.80 -10.40
C ARG A 41 -1.20 -16.78 -11.83
N ILE A 42 -0.50 -17.46 -12.71
CA ILE A 42 -0.90 -17.82 -14.08
C ILE A 42 -1.19 -19.32 -14.07
N GLY A 43 -2.44 -19.72 -13.82
CA GLY A 43 -2.76 -21.12 -13.52
C GLY A 43 -2.10 -21.56 -12.22
N GLU A 44 -1.19 -22.53 -12.27
CA GLU A 44 -0.40 -22.96 -11.11
C GLU A 44 0.94 -22.21 -10.98
N GLN A 45 1.34 -21.50 -12.01
CA GLN A 45 2.63 -20.81 -12.10
C GLN A 45 2.57 -19.41 -11.49
N VAL A 46 3.69 -18.90 -11.02
CA VAL A 46 3.81 -17.62 -10.33
C VAL A 46 4.61 -16.62 -11.16
N VAL A 47 4.10 -15.40 -11.21
CA VAL A 47 4.81 -14.24 -11.76
C VAL A 47 4.90 -13.15 -10.71
N HIS A 48 5.99 -12.38 -10.72
CA HIS A 48 6.21 -11.24 -9.86
C HIS A 48 6.37 -10.00 -10.73
N PHE A 49 5.53 -9.00 -10.50
CA PHE A 49 5.50 -7.78 -11.28
C PHE A 49 6.11 -6.62 -10.49
N ASN A 50 6.98 -5.86 -11.14
CA ASN A 50 7.56 -4.64 -10.60
C ASN A 50 7.56 -3.53 -11.65
N ALA A 51 7.31 -2.30 -11.19
CA ALA A 51 7.49 -1.08 -11.94
C ALA A 51 8.60 -0.24 -11.30
N TYR A 52 9.43 0.40 -12.12
CA TYR A 52 10.57 1.20 -11.69
C TYR A 52 10.55 2.56 -12.37
N GLN A 53 10.91 3.59 -11.62
CA GLN A 53 11.10 4.94 -12.14
C GLN A 53 12.49 5.48 -11.73
N PRO A 54 13.58 5.02 -12.39
CA PRO A 54 14.95 5.35 -12.00
C PRO A 54 15.27 6.85 -12.00
N GLN A 55 14.54 7.64 -12.81
CA GLN A 55 14.67 9.10 -12.88
C GLN A 55 14.27 9.80 -11.60
N TYR A 56 13.46 9.14 -10.74
CA TYR A 56 13.04 9.68 -9.45
C TYR A 56 13.70 8.96 -8.29
N GLN A 57 13.65 7.62 -8.28
CA GLN A 57 14.24 6.80 -7.22
C GLN A 57 14.83 5.50 -7.79
N LEU A 58 16.13 5.31 -7.62
CA LEU A 58 16.89 4.21 -8.24
C LEU A 58 16.55 2.82 -7.67
N LYS A 59 16.03 2.74 -6.43
CA LYS A 59 15.86 1.47 -5.71
C LYS A 59 14.42 1.09 -5.44
N ASP A 60 13.47 2.00 -5.66
CA ASP A 60 12.08 1.76 -5.32
C ASP A 60 11.39 0.92 -6.39
N GLN A 61 10.60 -0.03 -5.92
CA GLN A 61 9.81 -0.96 -6.72
C GLN A 61 8.34 -0.76 -6.38
N TYR A 62 7.53 -0.70 -7.43
CA TYR A 62 6.09 -0.45 -7.28
C TYR A 62 5.32 -1.53 -8.02
N CYS A 63 4.17 -1.97 -7.49
CA CYS A 63 3.25 -2.86 -8.20
C CYS A 63 1.79 -2.44 -8.12
N THR A 64 1.50 -1.36 -7.37
CA THR A 64 0.15 -0.81 -7.22
C THR A 64 0.14 0.71 -7.37
N ASP A 65 0.90 1.42 -6.55
CA ASP A 65 0.92 2.87 -6.49
C ASP A 65 2.27 3.39 -6.99
N ILE A 66 2.24 4.10 -8.11
CA ILE A 66 3.40 4.74 -8.72
C ILE A 66 3.33 6.23 -8.35
N PRO A 67 4.31 6.77 -7.61
CA PRO A 67 4.19 8.11 -7.01
C PRO A 67 4.28 9.25 -8.02
N GLN A 68 4.89 9.04 -9.18
CA GLN A 68 5.10 10.08 -10.18
C GLN A 68 4.65 9.63 -11.57
N SER A 69 4.20 10.60 -12.38
CA SER A 69 4.01 10.39 -13.82
C SER A 69 5.36 10.41 -14.53
N GLY A 70 5.51 9.66 -15.60
CA GLY A 70 6.73 9.66 -16.41
C GLY A 70 7.11 8.30 -16.97
N ASP A 71 8.34 8.21 -17.45
CA ASP A 71 8.86 6.99 -18.03
C ASP A 71 8.99 5.93 -16.96
N THR A 72 8.41 4.75 -17.22
CA THR A 72 8.28 3.67 -16.24
C THR A 72 8.73 2.37 -16.88
N PHE A 73 9.66 1.70 -16.22
CA PHE A 73 10.12 0.37 -16.62
C PHE A 73 9.26 -0.66 -15.91
N LEU A 74 8.63 -1.52 -16.70
CA LEU A 74 7.81 -2.63 -16.21
C LEU A 74 8.62 -3.92 -16.33
N VAL A 75 8.70 -4.66 -15.25
CA VAL A 75 9.45 -5.90 -15.19
C VAL A 75 8.55 -6.99 -14.62
N VAL A 76 8.50 -8.11 -15.32
CA VAL A 76 7.79 -9.31 -14.84
C VAL A 76 8.81 -10.43 -14.72
N ASP A 77 9.03 -10.88 -13.48
CA ASP A 77 9.84 -12.05 -13.20
C ASP A 77 8.99 -13.31 -13.35
N LEU A 78 9.37 -14.17 -14.27
CA LEU A 78 8.77 -15.49 -14.47
C LEU A 78 9.40 -16.46 -13.47
N VAL A 79 8.79 -16.52 -12.27
CA VAL A 79 9.34 -17.27 -11.13
C VAL A 79 9.47 -18.74 -11.47
N ASP A 80 8.44 -19.31 -12.09
CA ASP A 80 8.43 -20.72 -12.47
C ASP A 80 9.17 -20.95 -13.80
N LEU A 81 10.05 -21.93 -13.81
CA LEU A 81 10.83 -22.32 -15.00
C LEU A 81 9.96 -22.70 -16.20
N ALA A 82 8.76 -23.21 -15.95
CA ALA A 82 7.83 -23.60 -17.03
C ALA A 82 7.42 -22.39 -17.88
N LEU A 83 7.23 -21.22 -17.26
CA LEU A 83 6.88 -19.98 -17.99
C LEU A 83 7.96 -19.49 -18.93
N ARG A 84 9.23 -19.80 -18.68
CA ARG A 84 10.34 -19.40 -19.53
C ARG A 84 10.33 -20.07 -20.91
N ASN A 85 9.64 -21.23 -20.98
CA ASN A 85 9.47 -21.99 -22.22
C ASN A 85 8.09 -21.75 -22.87
N GLU A 86 7.31 -20.80 -22.35
CA GLU A 86 6.04 -20.39 -22.91
C GLU A 86 6.13 -18.98 -23.52
N LEU A 87 5.27 -18.71 -24.49
CA LEU A 87 5.16 -17.37 -25.06
C LEU A 87 4.39 -16.49 -24.07
N VAL A 88 5.11 -15.57 -23.41
CA VAL A 88 4.55 -14.63 -22.43
C VAL A 88 4.63 -13.22 -22.98
N GLY A 89 3.53 -12.49 -22.90
CA GLY A 89 3.42 -11.09 -23.30
C GLY A 89 2.75 -10.24 -22.22
N MET A 90 2.83 -8.93 -22.40
CA MET A 90 2.28 -7.96 -21.47
C MET A 90 1.55 -6.85 -22.22
N ARG A 91 0.33 -6.51 -21.77
CA ARG A 91 -0.43 -5.38 -22.29
C ARG A 91 -0.75 -4.40 -21.17
N VAL A 92 -0.56 -3.12 -21.46
CA VAL A 92 -0.90 -2.01 -20.57
C VAL A 92 -2.00 -1.19 -21.20
N VAL A 93 -3.10 -1.02 -20.47
CA VAL A 93 -4.21 -0.18 -20.89
C VAL A 93 -4.46 0.91 -19.86
N LYS A 94 -4.85 2.10 -20.31
CA LYS A 94 -5.30 3.17 -19.42
C LYS A 94 -6.76 2.92 -19.10
N GLY A 95 -7.08 2.74 -17.81
CA GLY A 95 -8.42 2.44 -17.33
C GLY A 95 -8.46 1.27 -16.35
N ASN A 96 -9.66 0.92 -15.93
CA ASN A 96 -9.91 -0.15 -14.93
C ASN A 96 -9.84 -1.57 -15.50
N GLY A 97 -9.61 -1.74 -16.79
CA GLY A 97 -9.63 -3.06 -17.45
C GLY A 97 -10.99 -3.74 -17.44
N SER A 98 -12.06 -3.01 -17.13
CA SER A 98 -13.41 -3.58 -16.99
C SER A 98 -14.24 -3.53 -18.28
N LYS A 99 -13.81 -2.74 -19.28
CA LYS A 99 -14.46 -2.62 -20.58
C LYS A 99 -13.39 -2.52 -21.66
N GLU A 100 -13.14 -3.60 -22.36
CA GLU A 100 -12.16 -3.65 -23.47
C GLU A 100 -12.42 -2.63 -24.60
N ALA A 101 -13.64 -2.09 -24.71
CA ALA A 101 -14.03 -1.17 -25.77
C ALA A 101 -13.63 0.30 -25.54
N ASP A 102 -13.26 0.68 -24.32
CA ASP A 102 -12.99 2.08 -23.94
C ASP A 102 -11.56 2.30 -23.42
N ASP A 103 -10.80 1.22 -23.27
CA ASP A 103 -9.45 1.25 -22.69
C ASP A 103 -8.41 1.58 -23.76
N GLN A 104 -7.71 2.70 -23.58
CA GLN A 104 -6.60 3.07 -24.45
C GLN A 104 -5.38 2.18 -24.19
N ILE A 105 -4.96 1.42 -25.21
CA ILE A 105 -3.72 0.65 -25.15
C ILE A 105 -2.53 1.63 -25.12
N VAL A 106 -1.71 1.55 -24.07
CA VAL A 106 -0.52 2.39 -23.88
C VAL A 106 0.76 1.64 -24.25
N ALA A 107 0.78 0.33 -23.99
CA ALA A 107 1.86 -0.55 -24.42
C ALA A 107 1.33 -1.96 -24.70
N ASP A 108 1.89 -2.61 -25.71
CA ASP A 108 1.56 -3.99 -26.09
C ASP A 108 2.84 -4.75 -26.45
N ILE A 109 3.33 -5.54 -25.50
CA ILE A 109 4.51 -6.37 -25.67
C ILE A 109 4.03 -7.75 -26.10
N ARG A 110 4.32 -8.08 -27.35
CA ARG A 110 3.85 -9.33 -27.96
C ARG A 110 4.42 -10.54 -27.22
N PRO A 111 3.64 -11.63 -27.15
CA PRO A 111 4.12 -12.87 -26.57
C PRO A 111 5.39 -13.37 -27.25
N SER A 112 6.42 -13.61 -26.44
CA SER A 112 7.72 -14.16 -26.86
C SER A 112 8.29 -15.07 -25.77
N LEU A 113 9.35 -15.83 -26.11
CA LEU A 113 10.07 -16.64 -25.12
C LEU A 113 11.01 -15.76 -24.31
N HIS A 114 11.06 -16.02 -23.01
CA HIS A 114 11.94 -15.33 -22.08
C HIS A 114 12.84 -16.33 -21.32
N PRO A 115 13.91 -16.85 -21.95
CA PRO A 115 14.77 -17.86 -21.32
C PRO A 115 15.50 -17.36 -20.06
N ASP A 116 15.75 -16.03 -20.00
CA ASP A 116 16.32 -15.35 -18.83
C ASP A 116 15.31 -15.23 -17.68
N GLY A 117 14.04 -15.55 -17.94
CA GLY A 117 12.96 -15.48 -16.96
C GLY A 117 12.43 -14.08 -16.71
N ILE A 118 12.77 -13.09 -17.57
CA ILE A 118 12.39 -11.70 -17.34
C ILE A 118 11.72 -11.11 -18.59
N LEU A 119 10.47 -10.70 -18.45
CA LEU A 119 9.76 -9.90 -19.46
C LEU A 119 9.89 -8.42 -19.07
N ARG A 120 10.42 -7.61 -19.98
CA ARG A 120 10.65 -6.18 -19.78
C ARG A 120 9.83 -5.34 -20.74
N GLY A 121 9.37 -4.19 -20.24
CA GLY A 121 8.70 -3.17 -21.03
C GLY A 121 9.05 -1.78 -20.52
N GLU A 122 9.01 -0.83 -21.44
CA GLU A 122 9.15 0.60 -21.12
C GLU A 122 7.89 1.31 -21.61
N VAL A 123 7.32 2.16 -20.76
CA VAL A 123 6.10 2.90 -21.06
C VAL A 123 6.10 4.24 -20.33
N ARG A 124 5.59 5.27 -21.00
CA ARG A 124 5.32 6.55 -20.36
C ARG A 124 3.92 6.51 -19.77
N LEU A 125 3.83 6.67 -18.45
CA LEU A 125 2.57 6.69 -17.72
C LEU A 125 2.27 8.11 -17.25
N ASP A 126 1.14 8.65 -17.69
CA ASP A 126 0.59 9.90 -17.17
C ASP A 126 -0.23 9.62 -15.90
N GLU A 127 -0.71 10.67 -15.25
CA GLU A 127 -1.61 10.53 -14.11
C GLU A 127 -2.87 9.72 -14.48
N GLY A 128 -3.23 8.75 -13.64
CA GLY A 128 -4.44 7.95 -13.84
C GLY A 128 -4.34 6.51 -13.39
N LEU A 129 -5.36 5.75 -13.76
CA LEU A 129 -5.47 4.32 -13.52
C LEU A 129 -5.01 3.55 -14.76
N TYR A 130 -4.27 2.48 -14.52
CA TYR A 130 -3.81 1.57 -15.56
C TYR A 130 -4.02 0.13 -15.15
N THR A 131 -4.23 -0.72 -16.14
CA THR A 131 -4.28 -2.16 -15.94
C THR A 131 -3.20 -2.82 -16.79
N VAL A 132 -2.30 -3.54 -16.09
CA VAL A 132 -1.27 -4.38 -16.73
C VAL A 132 -1.79 -5.80 -16.73
N THR A 133 -1.92 -6.39 -17.92
CA THR A 133 -2.36 -7.77 -18.12
C THR A 133 -1.21 -8.59 -18.65
N ILE A 134 -0.88 -9.69 -17.97
CA ILE A 134 0.12 -10.66 -18.45
C ILE A 134 -0.63 -11.83 -19.07
N ALA A 135 -0.21 -12.23 -20.25
CA ALA A 135 -0.87 -13.27 -21.03
C ALA A 135 0.12 -14.30 -21.53
N THR A 136 -0.26 -15.56 -21.41
CA THR A 136 0.38 -16.67 -22.13
C THR A 136 -0.54 -17.12 -23.27
N GLU A 137 0.03 -17.72 -24.32
CA GLU A 137 -0.73 -18.16 -25.48
C GLU A 137 -1.78 -19.24 -25.14
N LYS A 138 -1.51 -20.03 -24.08
CA LYS A 138 -2.37 -21.16 -23.67
C LYS A 138 -3.56 -20.76 -22.79
N GLN A 139 -3.62 -19.50 -22.32
CA GLN A 139 -4.64 -19.11 -21.34
C GLN A 139 -5.86 -18.42 -21.95
N ASN A 140 -7.03 -18.82 -21.45
CA ASN A 140 -8.30 -18.13 -21.70
C ASN A 140 -8.24 -16.69 -21.15
N LEU A 141 -8.82 -15.75 -21.89
CA LEU A 141 -8.89 -14.31 -21.56
C LEU A 141 -9.38 -14.01 -20.14
N MET A 142 -10.25 -14.85 -19.57
CA MET A 142 -10.85 -14.64 -18.23
C MET A 142 -9.95 -14.96 -17.05
N LYS A 143 -8.82 -15.62 -17.25
CA LYS A 143 -7.90 -16.05 -16.14
C LYS A 143 -6.54 -15.36 -16.19
N ARG A 144 -6.43 -14.26 -16.92
CA ARG A 144 -5.17 -13.52 -17.04
C ARG A 144 -4.91 -12.70 -15.79
N PRO A 145 -3.73 -12.80 -15.16
CA PRO A 145 -3.39 -11.96 -14.03
C PRO A 145 -3.35 -10.50 -14.45
N GLN A 146 -3.97 -9.68 -13.63
CA GLN A 146 -4.04 -8.24 -13.83
C GLN A 146 -3.46 -7.52 -12.63
N TYR A 147 -2.65 -6.51 -12.90
CA TYR A 147 -2.16 -5.56 -11.91
C TYR A 147 -2.78 -4.20 -12.19
N ARG A 148 -3.34 -3.61 -11.15
CA ARG A 148 -3.92 -2.26 -11.23
C ARG A 148 -2.90 -1.27 -10.70
N LEU A 149 -2.47 -0.36 -11.55
CA LEU A 149 -1.53 0.70 -11.21
C LEU A 149 -2.28 2.01 -11.05
N ARG A 150 -1.98 2.72 -9.98
CA ARG A 150 -2.40 4.10 -9.75
C ARG A 150 -1.17 4.99 -9.88
N VAL A 151 -1.16 5.86 -10.88
CA VAL A 151 -0.03 6.72 -11.18
C VAL A 151 -0.34 8.13 -10.70
N HIS A 152 0.51 8.66 -9.80
CA HIS A 152 0.40 10.02 -9.24
C HIS A 152 -0.97 10.33 -8.65
N MET A 153 -1.66 9.32 -8.13
CA MET A 153 -2.98 9.47 -7.51
C MET A 153 -2.86 9.41 -5.99
N THR A 154 -3.47 10.38 -5.31
CA THR A 154 -3.52 10.38 -3.85
C THR A 154 -4.37 9.21 -3.34
N ASN A 155 -3.79 8.41 -2.47
CA ASN A 155 -4.52 7.34 -1.79
C ASN A 155 -5.32 7.93 -0.60
N TYR A 156 -6.54 8.40 -0.88
CA TYR A 156 -7.42 9.01 0.14
C TYR A 156 -7.76 8.06 1.28
N GLU A 157 -7.88 6.76 1.03
CA GLU A 157 -8.17 5.78 2.10
C GLU A 157 -7.02 5.71 3.11
N GLN A 158 -5.79 5.66 2.62
CA GLN A 158 -4.61 5.64 3.49
C GLN A 158 -4.47 6.97 4.24
N LEU A 159 -4.71 8.10 3.57
CA LEU A 159 -4.68 9.43 4.18
C LEU A 159 -5.72 9.55 5.31
N ILE A 160 -6.95 9.09 5.07
CA ILE A 160 -8.02 9.08 6.06
C ILE A 160 -7.62 8.21 7.27
N ARG A 161 -7.14 7.01 7.06
CA ARG A 161 -6.73 6.11 8.15
C ARG A 161 -5.59 6.73 8.97
N THR A 162 -4.59 7.29 8.31
CA THR A 162 -3.39 7.80 8.98
C THR A 162 -3.63 9.10 9.74
N ILE A 163 -4.52 9.96 9.28
CA ILE A 163 -4.75 11.29 9.88
C ILE A 163 -6.06 11.34 10.66
N THR A 164 -7.16 10.88 10.07
CA THR A 164 -8.50 11.11 10.63
C THR A 164 -8.77 10.24 11.86
N ILE A 165 -8.34 8.98 11.86
CA ILE A 165 -8.57 8.07 12.99
C ILE A 165 -7.84 8.54 14.26
N PRO A 166 -6.51 8.82 14.24
CA PRO A 166 -5.83 9.31 15.43
C PRO A 166 -6.32 10.69 15.87
N LEU A 167 -6.68 11.58 14.94
CA LEU A 167 -7.24 12.89 15.28
C LEU A 167 -8.56 12.75 16.05
N LEU A 168 -9.48 11.90 15.57
CA LEU A 168 -10.73 11.60 16.27
C LEU A 168 -10.47 10.99 17.64
N GLY A 169 -9.48 10.10 17.77
CA GLY A 169 -9.07 9.52 19.05
C GLY A 169 -8.62 10.57 20.05
N VAL A 170 -7.79 11.53 19.63
CA VAL A 170 -7.33 12.63 20.48
C VAL A 170 -8.49 13.53 20.90
N LEU A 171 -9.38 13.89 19.97
CA LEU A 171 -10.55 14.72 20.27
C LEU A 171 -11.49 14.03 21.28
N LEU A 172 -11.73 12.73 21.11
CA LEU A 172 -12.56 11.94 22.02
C LEU A 172 -11.91 11.86 23.41
N ALA A 173 -10.61 11.61 23.48
CA ALA A 173 -9.87 11.58 24.75
C ALA A 173 -9.92 12.94 25.47
N ALA A 174 -9.74 14.05 24.75
CA ALA A 174 -9.83 15.40 25.28
C ALA A 174 -11.25 15.71 25.80
N TRP A 175 -12.27 15.31 25.05
CA TRP A 175 -13.67 15.49 25.46
C TRP A 175 -14.02 14.68 26.71
N LEU A 176 -13.60 13.41 26.76
CA LEU A 176 -13.78 12.54 27.93
C LEU A 176 -13.05 13.11 29.16
N GLY A 177 -11.79 13.54 28.97
CA GLY A 177 -10.99 14.19 30.01
C GLY A 177 -11.67 15.45 30.55
N TYR A 178 -12.14 16.31 29.67
CA TYR A 178 -12.92 17.50 30.07
C TYR A 178 -14.17 17.14 30.87
N LYS A 179 -14.95 16.15 30.40
CA LYS A 179 -16.17 15.68 31.05
C LYS A 179 -15.89 15.07 32.43
N LEU A 180 -14.81 14.29 32.57
CA LEU A 180 -14.33 13.72 33.81
C LEU A 180 -13.93 14.81 34.82
N LEU A 181 -13.12 15.79 34.39
CA LEU A 181 -12.69 16.90 35.25
C LEU A 181 -13.89 17.77 35.75
N ARG A 182 -14.93 17.90 34.93
CA ARG A 182 -16.15 18.65 35.30
C ARG A 182 -17.14 17.81 36.10
N SER A 183 -16.93 16.50 36.23
CA SER A 183 -17.82 15.60 36.96
C SER A 183 -17.81 15.93 38.46
N THR A 184 -19.00 16.11 39.01
CA THR A 184 -19.20 16.31 40.45
C THR A 184 -18.84 15.08 41.30
N TRP A 185 -18.84 13.90 40.67
CA TRP A 185 -18.47 12.63 41.28
C TRP A 185 -16.98 12.58 41.66
N LEU A 186 -16.09 12.97 40.76
CA LEU A 186 -14.66 13.09 41.01
C LEU A 186 -14.35 14.11 42.11
N ARG A 187 -15.04 15.26 42.13
CA ARG A 187 -14.88 16.26 43.19
C ARG A 187 -15.30 15.73 44.57
N LYS A 188 -16.35 14.92 44.65
CA LYS A 188 -16.76 14.28 45.90
C LYS A 188 -15.75 13.24 46.36
N TRP A 189 -15.20 12.45 45.47
CA TRP A 189 -14.21 11.42 45.78
C TRP A 189 -12.89 12.03 46.30
N TRP A 190 -12.45 13.13 45.69
CA TRP A 190 -11.29 13.89 46.16
C TRP A 190 -11.52 14.59 47.53
N ALA A 191 -12.73 14.95 47.85
CA ALA A 191 -13.06 15.52 49.15
C ALA A 191 -12.96 14.47 50.28
N VAL A 192 -13.35 13.21 49.99
CA VAL A 192 -13.26 12.09 50.95
C VAL A 192 -11.80 11.66 51.21
N LEU A 193 -10.93 11.75 50.23
CA LEU A 193 -9.50 11.41 50.38
C LEU A 193 -8.68 12.48 51.09
N ARG A 194 -9.27 13.65 51.37
CA ARG A 194 -8.63 14.76 52.11
C ARG A 194 -9.07 14.91 53.54
N SER A 195 -10.10 14.18 53.95
CA SER A 195 -10.54 14.08 55.35
C SER A 195 -9.79 12.95 56.07
#